data_6a39fce900d2e6fc0db9334a17b050d3
#
_entry.id   6a39fce900d2e6fc0db9334a17b050d3
#
_cell.length_a   1.000
_cell.length_b   1.000
_cell.length_c   1.000
_cell.angle_alpha   90.00
_cell.angle_beta   90.00
_cell.angle_gamma   90.00
#
_symmetry.space_group_name_H-M   'P 1'
#
loop_
_entity.id
_entity.type
_entity.pdbx_description
1 polymer ?
#
loop_
_entity_poly.entity_id
_entity_poly.type
_entity_poly.pdbx_seq_one_letter_code
_entity_poly.pdbx_strand_id
1 'polypeptide(L)'
;RQMCIRDSYDGAHDGYSNLFTWVGLSNFNELISSSSADANLSYTFGEILSWTLMWAFFATFTNYFLGMLVAILINKKGIHFKKLWRGILVLTIAVPQFISLLYVSKLFDTNGVVNAMLLKLGFIDQAIRFWENTTSARILVIVINIWVGIPYLMLVSTGILMNIPQDLYESSKIDGASVWQQYMKITLPYMLFVTGPYLLTQFIGNINNFNVIYLLTSGRPASPDLVTSGGSATTTDLLITWLFNITTGATSNYKPVSYTHLTLPTNSRV
;
A
#
# COMPACT_ATOMS: atom_id res chain seq x y z
N ARG A 1 -16.25 20.41 1.50
CA ARG A 1 -16.88 21.15 2.63
C ARG A 1 -18.25 20.58 3.02
N GLN A 2 -19.14 20.27 2.08
CA GLN A 2 -20.48 19.75 2.40
C GLN A 2 -20.46 18.32 3.00
N MET A 3 -19.52 17.46 2.59
CA MET A 3 -19.34 16.13 3.20
C MET A 3 -18.91 16.24 4.67
N CYS A 4 -17.92 17.05 4.99
CA CYS A 4 -17.47 17.24 6.38
C CYS A 4 -18.57 17.80 7.30
N ILE A 5 -19.49 18.60 6.76
CA ILE A 5 -20.65 19.10 7.51
C ILE A 5 -21.60 17.95 7.83
N ARG A 6 -21.87 17.07 6.86
CA ARG A 6 -22.73 15.90 7.03
C ARG A 6 -22.17 14.91 8.06
N ASP A 7 -20.85 14.73 8.07
CA ASP A 7 -20.17 13.81 8.99
C ASP A 7 -20.12 14.33 10.44
N SER A 8 -20.47 15.60 10.65
CA SER A 8 -20.58 16.21 11.99
C SER A 8 -21.98 16.06 12.60
N TYR A 9 -22.88 15.34 11.96
CA TYR A 9 -24.22 15.06 12.47
C TYR A 9 -24.32 13.63 13.02
N ASP A 10 -24.89 13.48 14.22
CA ASP A 10 -25.23 12.21 14.81
C ASP A 10 -26.74 12.00 14.84
N GLY A 11 -27.25 11.07 14.03
CA GLY A 11 -28.66 10.76 13.96
C GLY A 11 -29.21 9.94 15.15
N ALA A 12 -28.33 9.44 16.02
CA ALA A 12 -28.71 8.59 17.15
C ALA A 12 -29.02 9.38 18.44
N HIS A 13 -28.65 10.68 18.50
CA HIS A 13 -28.65 11.42 19.77
C HIS A 13 -30.00 12.03 20.14
N ASP A 14 -30.89 12.31 19.19
CA ASP A 14 -32.08 13.13 19.42
C ASP A 14 -33.43 12.43 19.28
N GLY A 15 -33.50 11.13 19.24
CA GLY A 15 -34.77 10.45 19.02
C GLY A 15 -35.43 10.85 17.68
N TYR A 16 -36.72 10.48 17.49
CA TYR A 16 -37.42 10.63 16.21
C TYR A 16 -37.79 12.06 15.78
N SER A 17 -37.39 13.09 16.53
CA SER A 17 -37.83 14.48 16.24
C SER A 17 -36.82 15.28 15.39
N ASN A 18 -35.54 14.98 15.43
CA ASN A 18 -34.49 15.60 14.59
C ASN A 18 -33.56 14.53 14.06
N LEU A 19 -33.60 14.27 12.77
CA LEU A 19 -32.79 13.25 12.08
C LEU A 19 -31.29 13.52 12.13
N PHE A 20 -30.86 14.76 12.42
CA PHE A 20 -29.45 15.16 12.44
C PHE A 20 -29.25 16.31 13.42
N THR A 21 -28.34 16.14 14.37
CA THR A 21 -27.84 17.20 15.25
C THR A 21 -26.39 17.57 14.92
N TRP A 22 -26.10 18.85 15.02
CA TRP A 22 -24.72 19.34 14.84
C TRP A 22 -23.91 19.04 16.09
N VAL A 23 -22.92 18.14 15.99
CA VAL A 23 -22.06 17.70 17.11
C VAL A 23 -20.65 18.33 17.07
N GLY A 24 -20.39 19.21 16.11
CA GLY A 24 -19.10 19.88 15.99
C GLY A 24 -17.93 18.90 15.79
N LEU A 25 -16.94 18.97 16.67
CA LEU A 25 -15.76 18.10 16.66
C LEU A 25 -15.84 16.93 17.65
N SER A 26 -17.03 16.63 18.23
CA SER A 26 -17.14 15.59 19.24
C SER A 26 -16.77 14.22 18.70
N ASN A 27 -17.09 13.91 17.44
CA ASN A 27 -16.67 12.66 16.80
C ASN A 27 -15.14 12.50 16.76
N PHE A 28 -14.41 13.60 16.49
CA PHE A 28 -12.94 13.59 16.52
C PHE A 28 -12.39 13.45 17.95
N ASN A 29 -13.11 14.03 18.90
CA ASN A 29 -12.73 13.92 20.32
C ASN A 29 -12.92 12.48 20.84
N GLU A 30 -13.97 11.79 20.41
CA GLU A 30 -14.17 10.36 20.69
C GLU A 30 -13.02 9.48 20.14
N LEU A 31 -12.48 9.83 18.96
CA LEU A 31 -11.37 9.10 18.37
C LEU A 31 -10.06 9.28 19.16
N ILE A 32 -9.82 10.49 19.68
CA ILE A 32 -8.55 10.85 20.34
C ILE A 32 -8.60 10.54 21.84
N SER A 33 -9.76 10.72 22.47
CA SER A 33 -9.93 10.48 23.90
C SER A 33 -10.33 9.04 24.16
N SER A 34 -9.46 8.31 24.88
CA SER A 34 -9.73 6.95 25.36
C SER A 34 -10.85 6.85 26.43
N SER A 35 -11.62 7.91 26.64
CA SER A 35 -12.69 8.01 27.63
C SER A 35 -14.09 7.65 27.10
N SER A 36 -14.22 7.30 25.83
CA SER A 36 -15.48 6.88 25.23
C SER A 36 -15.83 5.43 25.57
N ALA A 37 -17.11 5.07 25.45
CA ALA A 37 -17.63 3.71 25.66
C ALA A 37 -16.90 2.63 24.82
N ASP A 38 -16.12 3.06 23.83
CA ASP A 38 -15.25 2.25 22.98
C ASP A 38 -13.76 2.58 23.21
N ALA A 39 -13.20 2.16 24.35
CA ALA A 39 -11.75 2.27 24.61
C ALA A 39 -10.89 1.65 23.50
N ASN A 40 -11.42 0.68 22.76
CA ASN A 40 -10.74 0.01 21.67
C ASN A 40 -10.72 0.82 20.36
N LEU A 41 -11.58 1.82 20.17
CA LEU A 41 -11.64 2.59 18.92
C LEU A 41 -10.38 3.41 18.68
N SER A 42 -9.93 4.14 19.68
CA SER A 42 -8.69 4.95 19.60
C SER A 42 -7.46 4.09 19.40
N TYR A 43 -7.36 2.96 20.12
CA TYR A 43 -6.28 1.99 19.94
C TYR A 43 -6.26 1.40 18.53
N THR A 44 -7.41 0.92 18.06
CA THR A 44 -7.56 0.33 16.71
C THR A 44 -7.22 1.34 15.63
N PHE A 45 -7.68 2.59 15.75
CA PHE A 45 -7.34 3.65 14.80
C PHE A 45 -5.83 3.93 14.76
N GLY A 46 -5.18 4.03 15.93
CA GLY A 46 -3.74 4.25 16.02
C GLY A 46 -2.92 3.14 15.40
N GLU A 47 -3.30 1.88 15.65
CA GLU A 47 -2.63 0.70 15.08
C GLU A 47 -2.78 0.65 13.55
N ILE A 48 -4.02 0.86 13.05
CA ILE A 48 -4.29 0.86 11.60
C ILE A 48 -3.61 2.04 10.91
N LEU A 49 -3.63 3.24 11.52
CA LEU A 49 -2.96 4.41 10.97
C LEU A 49 -1.45 4.19 10.86
N SER A 50 -0.83 3.67 11.93
CA SER A 50 0.60 3.35 11.96
C SER A 50 0.96 2.34 10.88
N TRP A 51 0.19 1.27 10.76
CA TRP A 51 0.38 0.27 9.71
C TRP A 51 0.16 0.86 8.32
N THR A 52 -0.86 1.69 8.11
CA THR A 52 -1.15 2.34 6.82
C THR A 52 0.02 3.21 6.37
N LEU A 53 0.60 3.99 7.27
CA LEU A 53 1.77 4.84 6.96
C LEU A 53 3.02 4.00 6.68
N MET A 54 3.26 2.96 7.46
CA MET A 54 4.36 2.01 7.25
C MET A 54 4.20 1.30 5.89
N TRP A 55 3.03 0.79 5.59
CA TRP A 55 2.69 0.20 4.30
C TRP A 55 2.94 1.18 3.15
N ALA A 56 2.39 2.40 3.21
CA ALA A 56 2.54 3.39 2.16
C ALA A 56 4.01 3.75 1.91
N PHE A 57 4.81 3.85 2.98
CA PHE A 57 6.25 4.09 2.89
C PHE A 57 6.96 2.94 2.16
N PHE A 58 6.83 1.72 2.64
CA PHE A 58 7.50 0.59 2.03
C PHE A 58 6.98 0.31 0.61
N ALA A 59 5.65 0.34 0.40
CA ALA A 59 5.06 0.12 -0.91
C ALA A 59 5.49 1.16 -1.95
N THR A 60 5.79 2.40 -1.55
CA THR A 60 6.24 3.44 -2.48
C THR A 60 7.75 3.38 -2.70
N PHE A 61 8.52 3.50 -1.64
CA PHE A 61 9.96 3.72 -1.76
C PHE A 61 10.72 2.45 -2.16
N THR A 62 10.36 1.27 -1.61
CA THR A 62 11.01 0.03 -2.02
C THR A 62 10.71 -0.31 -3.48
N ASN A 63 9.47 -0.13 -3.93
CA ASN A 63 9.11 -0.30 -5.34
C ASN A 63 9.90 0.65 -6.23
N TYR A 64 10.01 1.92 -5.85
CA TYR A 64 10.74 2.92 -6.62
C TYR A 64 12.20 2.57 -6.76
N PHE A 65 12.90 2.31 -5.65
CA PHE A 65 14.32 2.01 -5.68
C PHE A 65 14.62 0.69 -6.40
N LEU A 66 13.81 -0.35 -6.18
CA LEU A 66 13.98 -1.63 -6.86
C LEU A 66 13.64 -1.54 -8.36
N GLY A 67 12.57 -0.83 -8.72
CA GLY A 67 12.22 -0.57 -10.12
C GLY A 67 13.32 0.20 -10.85
N MET A 68 13.89 1.23 -10.22
CA MET A 68 15.03 1.98 -10.75
C MET A 68 16.28 1.10 -10.86
N LEU A 69 16.57 0.27 -9.86
CA LEU A 69 17.69 -0.67 -9.91
C LEU A 69 17.56 -1.63 -11.11
N VAL A 70 16.39 -2.22 -11.29
CA VAL A 70 16.11 -3.11 -12.42
C VAL A 70 16.23 -2.35 -13.75
N ALA A 71 15.77 -1.11 -13.83
CA ALA A 71 15.93 -0.26 -15.01
C ALA A 71 17.41 -0.02 -15.34
N ILE A 72 18.22 0.33 -14.35
CA ILE A 72 19.66 0.53 -14.51
C ILE A 72 20.35 -0.76 -14.98
N LEU A 73 20.02 -1.90 -14.35
CA LEU A 73 20.60 -3.19 -14.71
C LEU A 73 20.27 -3.56 -16.16
N ILE A 74 19.01 -3.49 -16.56
CA ILE A 74 18.59 -3.85 -17.92
C ILE A 74 19.20 -2.93 -18.99
N ASN A 75 19.40 -1.63 -18.65
CA ASN A 75 19.98 -0.67 -19.59
C ASN A 75 21.51 -0.70 -19.67
N LYS A 76 22.19 -1.41 -18.76
CA LYS A 76 23.66 -1.50 -18.75
C LYS A 76 24.21 -2.00 -20.09
N LYS A 77 25.34 -1.42 -20.55
CA LYS A 77 26.07 -1.89 -21.73
C LYS A 77 26.57 -3.33 -21.47
N GLY A 78 26.36 -4.24 -22.43
CA GLY A 78 26.78 -5.64 -22.32
C GLY A 78 25.69 -6.64 -21.92
N ILE A 79 24.48 -6.21 -21.56
CA ILE A 79 23.38 -7.16 -21.34
C ILE A 79 22.84 -7.65 -22.68
N HIS A 80 22.83 -8.97 -22.84
CA HIS A 80 22.23 -9.63 -23.99
C HIS A 80 20.71 -9.72 -23.83
N PHE A 81 19.98 -9.70 -24.96
CA PHE A 81 18.51 -9.86 -25.01
C PHE A 81 17.70 -8.83 -24.19
N LYS A 82 18.16 -7.57 -24.13
CA LYS A 82 17.43 -6.49 -23.41
C LYS A 82 15.96 -6.40 -23.77
N LYS A 83 15.60 -6.56 -25.05
CA LYS A 83 14.22 -6.53 -25.53
C LYS A 83 13.39 -7.67 -24.96
N LEU A 84 13.98 -8.86 -24.84
CA LEU A 84 13.31 -10.04 -24.25
C LEU A 84 13.03 -9.82 -22.77
N TRP A 85 14.02 -9.38 -22.00
CA TRP A 85 13.85 -9.11 -20.56
C TRP A 85 12.81 -8.04 -20.31
N ARG A 86 12.81 -6.94 -21.08
CA ARG A 86 11.76 -5.93 -21.01
C ARG A 86 10.39 -6.51 -21.37
N GLY A 87 10.32 -7.32 -22.41
CA GLY A 87 9.07 -7.97 -22.84
C GLY A 87 8.48 -8.87 -21.77
N ILE A 88 9.30 -9.69 -21.10
CA ILE A 88 8.86 -10.55 -19.98
C ILE A 88 8.29 -9.71 -18.85
N LEU A 89 8.98 -8.65 -18.43
CA LEU A 89 8.50 -7.78 -17.35
C LEU A 89 7.24 -7.01 -17.75
N VAL A 90 7.14 -6.53 -18.99
CA VAL A 90 5.94 -5.84 -19.48
C VAL A 90 4.74 -6.78 -19.57
N LEU A 91 4.96 -8.05 -19.88
CA LEU A 91 3.89 -9.06 -19.94
C LEU A 91 3.16 -9.19 -18.59
N THR A 92 3.85 -9.00 -17.47
CA THR A 92 3.22 -9.04 -16.14
C THR A 92 2.23 -7.89 -15.92
N ILE A 93 2.44 -6.76 -16.59
CA ILE A 93 1.51 -5.60 -16.53
C ILE A 93 0.25 -5.86 -17.36
N ALA A 94 0.34 -6.68 -18.41
CA ALA A 94 -0.80 -7.00 -19.26
C ALA A 94 -1.88 -7.83 -18.55
N VAL A 95 -1.52 -8.55 -17.49
CA VAL A 95 -2.48 -9.28 -16.65
C VAL A 95 -3.16 -8.30 -15.70
N PRO A 96 -4.51 -8.23 -15.67
CA PRO A 96 -5.21 -7.37 -14.72
C PRO A 96 -4.79 -7.66 -13.27
N GLN A 97 -4.41 -6.62 -12.54
CA GLN A 97 -3.83 -6.73 -11.20
C GLN A 97 -4.71 -7.56 -10.23
N PHE A 98 -6.03 -7.41 -10.31
CA PHE A 98 -6.95 -8.14 -9.42
C PHE A 98 -6.85 -9.66 -9.61
N ILE A 99 -6.68 -10.15 -10.84
CA ILE A 99 -6.51 -11.57 -11.13
C ILE A 99 -5.20 -12.08 -10.51
N SER A 100 -4.12 -11.33 -10.73
CA SER A 100 -2.80 -11.66 -10.18
C SER A 100 -2.83 -11.73 -8.65
N LEU A 101 -3.47 -10.75 -7.98
CA LEU A 101 -3.58 -10.71 -6.52
C LEU A 101 -4.39 -11.87 -5.96
N LEU A 102 -5.55 -12.17 -6.55
CA LEU A 102 -6.40 -13.30 -6.12
C LEU A 102 -5.67 -14.64 -6.31
N TYR A 103 -4.98 -14.81 -7.43
CA TYR A 103 -4.22 -16.02 -7.71
C TYR A 103 -3.08 -16.20 -6.71
N VAL A 104 -2.31 -15.14 -6.46
CA VAL A 104 -1.20 -15.17 -5.49
C VAL A 104 -1.71 -15.39 -4.07
N SER A 105 -2.85 -14.81 -3.68
CA SER A 105 -3.49 -15.10 -2.39
C SER A 105 -3.72 -16.60 -2.19
N LYS A 106 -4.16 -17.30 -3.24
CA LYS A 106 -4.37 -18.76 -3.22
C LYS A 106 -3.08 -19.57 -3.25
N LEU A 107 -2.04 -19.09 -3.94
CA LEU A 107 -0.72 -19.74 -3.94
C LEU A 107 -0.12 -19.82 -2.54
N PHE A 108 -0.28 -18.77 -1.73
CA PHE A 108 0.23 -18.67 -0.35
C PHE A 108 -0.78 -19.10 0.71
N ASP A 109 -1.90 -19.72 0.33
CA ASP A 109 -2.82 -20.30 1.30
C ASP A 109 -2.18 -21.52 1.98
N THR A 110 -2.69 -21.92 3.15
CA THR A 110 -2.16 -23.07 3.93
C THR A 110 -2.10 -24.35 3.09
N ASN A 111 -3.12 -24.58 2.25
CA ASN A 111 -3.16 -25.69 1.30
C ASN A 111 -2.70 -25.28 -0.11
N GLY A 112 -2.01 -24.17 -0.24
CA GLY A 112 -1.58 -23.61 -1.52
C GLY A 112 -0.37 -24.31 -2.11
N VAL A 113 -0.11 -24.04 -3.39
CA VAL A 113 0.97 -24.64 -4.18
C VAL A 113 2.34 -24.39 -3.55
N VAL A 114 2.56 -23.19 -2.95
CA VAL A 114 3.83 -22.85 -2.31
C VAL A 114 4.14 -23.81 -1.16
N ASN A 115 3.19 -24.05 -0.26
CA ASN A 115 3.36 -25.01 0.84
C ASN A 115 3.54 -26.45 0.32
N ALA A 116 2.75 -26.85 -0.68
CA ALA A 116 2.88 -28.18 -1.29
C ALA A 116 4.27 -28.41 -1.89
N MET A 117 4.84 -27.40 -2.55
CA MET A 117 6.21 -27.48 -3.10
C MET A 117 7.27 -27.53 -2.00
N LEU A 118 7.16 -26.67 -0.97
CA LEU A 118 8.13 -26.63 0.13
C LEU A 118 8.14 -27.93 0.94
N LEU A 119 6.97 -28.52 1.21
CA LEU A 119 6.85 -29.83 1.85
C LEU A 119 7.46 -30.94 0.99
N LYS A 120 7.14 -30.96 -0.32
CA LYS A 120 7.67 -31.96 -1.25
C LYS A 120 9.19 -31.91 -1.40
N LEU A 121 9.77 -30.71 -1.34
CA LEU A 121 11.21 -30.48 -1.42
C LEU A 121 11.93 -30.70 -0.07
N GLY A 122 11.19 -30.93 1.01
CA GLY A 122 11.76 -31.16 2.35
C GLY A 122 12.33 -29.90 3.02
N PHE A 123 11.93 -28.70 2.56
CA PHE A 123 12.37 -27.44 3.19
C PHE A 123 11.60 -27.14 4.48
N ILE A 124 10.39 -27.68 4.63
CA ILE A 124 9.54 -27.49 5.80
C ILE A 124 8.89 -28.83 6.17
N ASP A 125 8.66 -29.06 7.46
CA ASP A 125 7.98 -30.24 7.98
C ASP A 125 6.47 -30.05 8.12
N GLN A 126 6.01 -28.79 8.23
CA GLN A 126 4.60 -28.43 8.37
C GLN A 126 4.26 -27.23 7.48
N ALA A 127 3.01 -27.16 7.02
CA ALA A 127 2.54 -26.05 6.20
C ALA A 127 2.62 -24.71 6.96
N ILE A 128 3.19 -23.70 6.31
CA ILE A 128 3.30 -22.35 6.87
C ILE A 128 1.95 -21.64 6.70
N ARG A 129 1.44 -21.08 7.79
CA ARG A 129 0.20 -20.30 7.81
C ARG A 129 0.48 -18.83 7.54
N PHE A 130 0.79 -18.49 6.29
CA PHE A 130 1.24 -17.17 5.89
C PHE A 130 0.25 -16.06 6.29
N TRP A 131 -1.06 -16.31 6.14
CA TRP A 131 -2.12 -15.34 6.36
C TRP A 131 -2.70 -15.33 7.78
N GLU A 132 -2.24 -16.20 8.66
CA GLU A 132 -2.74 -16.31 10.04
C GLU A 132 -1.85 -15.60 11.07
N ASN A 133 -0.60 -15.29 10.70
CA ASN A 133 0.33 -14.54 11.54
C ASN A 133 0.47 -13.11 11.02
N THR A 134 0.30 -12.12 11.89
CA THR A 134 0.37 -10.69 11.55
C THR A 134 1.67 -10.30 10.83
N THR A 135 2.81 -10.72 11.37
CA THR A 135 4.12 -10.35 10.81
C THR A 135 4.32 -10.96 9.43
N SER A 136 4.02 -12.26 9.27
CA SER A 136 4.17 -12.93 7.97
C SER A 136 3.21 -12.36 6.93
N ALA A 137 1.96 -12.07 7.31
CA ALA A 137 0.98 -11.48 6.41
C ALA A 137 1.40 -10.07 5.96
N ARG A 138 1.83 -9.19 6.88
CA ARG A 138 2.31 -7.85 6.58
C ARG A 138 3.55 -7.87 5.66
N ILE A 139 4.53 -8.72 5.94
CA ILE A 139 5.73 -8.87 5.10
C ILE A 139 5.33 -9.39 3.71
N LEU A 140 4.50 -10.41 3.65
CA LEU A 140 4.10 -11.04 2.39
C LEU A 140 3.32 -10.06 1.50
N VAL A 141 2.43 -9.26 2.07
CA VAL A 141 1.71 -8.20 1.35
C VAL A 141 2.68 -7.19 0.74
N ILE A 142 3.70 -6.75 1.49
CA ILE A 142 4.74 -5.83 0.98
C ILE A 142 5.51 -6.49 -0.16
N VAL A 143 5.97 -7.73 0.02
CA VAL A 143 6.75 -8.46 -1.00
C VAL A 143 5.95 -8.66 -2.29
N ILE A 144 4.68 -9.04 -2.18
CA ILE A 144 3.80 -9.21 -3.35
C ILE A 144 3.57 -7.86 -4.06
N ASN A 145 3.36 -6.79 -3.30
CA ASN A 145 3.21 -5.46 -3.89
C ASN A 145 4.48 -5.00 -4.62
N ILE A 146 5.65 -5.31 -4.08
CA ILE A 146 6.94 -5.05 -4.74
C ILE A 146 7.01 -5.82 -6.07
N TRP A 147 6.68 -7.11 -6.06
CA TRP A 147 6.70 -7.93 -7.26
C TRP A 147 5.76 -7.39 -8.35
N VAL A 148 4.56 -6.95 -7.98
CA VAL A 148 3.59 -6.38 -8.92
C VAL A 148 4.01 -4.99 -9.41
N GLY A 149 4.64 -4.17 -8.57
CA GLY A 149 4.97 -2.77 -8.86
C GLY A 149 6.26 -2.57 -9.67
N ILE A 150 7.24 -3.45 -9.51
CA ILE A 150 8.56 -3.32 -10.17
C ILE A 150 8.48 -3.16 -11.69
N PRO A 151 7.69 -3.96 -12.45
CA PRO A 151 7.69 -3.87 -13.91
C PRO A 151 7.28 -2.48 -14.42
N TYR A 152 6.26 -1.89 -13.83
CA TYR A 152 5.79 -0.56 -14.20
C TYR A 152 6.86 0.52 -13.89
N LEU A 153 7.40 0.47 -12.68
CA LEU A 153 8.43 1.44 -12.26
C LEU A 153 9.75 1.28 -13.03
N MET A 154 10.09 0.06 -13.45
CA MET A 154 11.19 -0.18 -14.36
C MET A 154 11.00 0.53 -15.70
N LEU A 155 9.78 0.49 -16.27
CA LEU A 155 9.47 1.19 -17.52
C LEU A 155 9.58 2.71 -17.36
N VAL A 156 8.94 3.28 -16.33
CA VAL A 156 8.98 4.71 -16.03
C VAL A 156 10.42 5.16 -15.81
N SER A 157 11.16 4.45 -14.96
CA SER A 157 12.56 4.76 -14.67
C SER A 157 13.45 4.64 -15.92
N THR A 158 13.21 3.66 -16.79
CA THR A 158 13.95 3.53 -18.05
C THR A 158 13.74 4.74 -18.94
N GLY A 159 12.50 5.22 -19.09
CA GLY A 159 12.21 6.41 -19.89
C GLY A 159 12.93 7.65 -19.37
N ILE A 160 12.97 7.85 -18.05
CA ILE A 160 13.64 9.00 -17.44
C ILE A 160 15.17 8.87 -17.55
N LEU A 161 15.73 7.68 -17.29
CA LEU A 161 17.18 7.45 -17.41
C LEU A 161 17.70 7.73 -18.80
N MET A 162 16.91 7.47 -19.85
CA MET A 162 17.30 7.75 -21.23
C MET A 162 17.37 9.25 -21.55
N ASN A 163 16.74 10.11 -20.74
CA ASN A 163 16.77 11.56 -20.91
C ASN A 163 17.94 12.24 -20.19
N ILE A 164 18.70 11.50 -19.39
CA ILE A 164 19.91 12.06 -18.75
C ILE A 164 21.00 12.24 -19.83
N PRO A 165 21.54 13.45 -20.04
CA PRO A 165 22.58 13.68 -21.03
C PRO A 165 23.82 12.80 -20.79
N GLN A 166 24.31 12.14 -21.83
CA GLN A 166 25.47 11.23 -21.72
C GLN A 166 26.75 12.01 -21.38
N ASP A 167 26.85 13.26 -21.79
CA ASP A 167 27.99 14.13 -21.52
C ASP A 167 28.28 14.27 -20.01
N LEU A 168 27.26 14.21 -19.17
CA LEU A 168 27.42 14.22 -17.71
C LEU A 168 28.14 12.99 -17.20
N TYR A 169 27.88 11.82 -17.79
CA TYR A 169 28.58 10.59 -17.42
C TYR A 169 29.97 10.52 -18.01
N GLU A 170 30.19 11.08 -19.20
CA GLU A 170 31.51 11.12 -19.85
C GLU A 170 32.45 12.08 -19.13
N SER A 171 32.01 13.31 -18.83
CA SER A 171 32.81 14.26 -18.06
C SER A 171 33.14 13.74 -16.66
N SER A 172 32.16 13.14 -15.96
CA SER A 172 32.42 12.56 -14.65
C SER A 172 33.43 11.39 -14.66
N LYS A 173 33.52 10.65 -15.77
CA LYS A 173 34.56 9.61 -15.94
C LYS A 173 35.96 10.22 -16.15
N ILE A 174 36.03 11.32 -16.89
CA ILE A 174 37.29 12.05 -17.07
C ILE A 174 37.77 12.56 -15.71
N ASP A 175 36.85 13.01 -14.86
CA ASP A 175 37.12 13.45 -13.48
C ASP A 175 37.44 12.28 -12.52
N GLY A 176 37.45 11.03 -13.00
CA GLY A 176 37.76 9.84 -12.20
C GLY A 176 36.64 9.35 -11.29
N ALA A 177 35.40 9.77 -11.52
CA ALA A 177 34.28 9.33 -10.70
C ALA A 177 33.96 7.84 -10.87
N SER A 178 33.80 7.13 -9.74
CA SER A 178 33.34 5.74 -9.73
C SER A 178 31.87 5.62 -10.15
N VAL A 179 31.46 4.41 -10.55
CA VAL A 179 30.06 4.11 -10.91
C VAL A 179 29.10 4.46 -9.78
N TRP A 180 29.47 4.24 -8.52
CA TRP A 180 28.68 4.60 -7.35
C TRP A 180 28.55 6.12 -7.17
N GLN A 181 29.64 6.86 -7.41
CA GLN A 181 29.60 8.33 -7.37
C GLN A 181 28.72 8.90 -8.49
N GLN A 182 28.80 8.35 -9.70
CA GLN A 182 27.92 8.72 -10.82
C GLN A 182 26.45 8.47 -10.46
N TYR A 183 26.15 7.31 -9.87
CA TYR A 183 24.80 6.99 -9.42
C TYR A 183 24.30 8.00 -8.38
N MET A 184 25.08 8.23 -7.32
CA MET A 184 24.65 9.08 -6.19
C MET A 184 24.61 10.57 -6.52
N LYS A 185 25.50 11.05 -7.41
CA LYS A 185 25.63 12.50 -7.69
C LYS A 185 24.94 12.94 -8.98
N ILE A 186 24.70 12.04 -9.94
CA ILE A 186 24.07 12.35 -11.23
C ILE A 186 22.71 11.65 -11.33
N THR A 187 22.68 10.33 -11.28
CA THR A 187 21.48 9.55 -11.59
C THR A 187 20.40 9.74 -10.54
N LEU A 188 20.70 9.54 -9.27
CA LEU A 188 19.72 9.57 -8.19
C LEU A 188 19.09 10.96 -8.00
N PRO A 189 19.84 12.07 -7.94
CA PRO A 189 19.24 13.41 -7.80
C PRO A 189 18.35 13.77 -8.98
N TYR A 190 18.79 13.48 -10.21
CA TYR A 190 18.00 13.72 -11.41
C TYR A 190 16.68 12.92 -11.39
N MET A 191 16.77 11.63 -11.07
CA MET A 191 15.61 10.74 -10.95
C MET A 191 14.63 11.26 -9.89
N LEU A 192 15.10 11.60 -8.69
CA LEU A 192 14.25 12.10 -7.61
C LEU A 192 13.59 13.45 -7.96
N PHE A 193 14.31 14.31 -8.64
CA PHE A 193 13.76 15.60 -9.09
C PHE A 193 12.59 15.40 -10.08
N VAL A 194 12.80 14.56 -11.09
CA VAL A 194 11.79 14.30 -12.13
C VAL A 194 10.61 13.49 -11.60
N THR A 195 10.87 12.52 -10.72
CA THR A 195 9.83 11.63 -10.18
C THR A 195 9.20 12.11 -8.88
N GLY A 196 9.65 13.23 -8.30
CA GLY A 196 9.14 13.74 -7.03
C GLY A 196 7.62 13.86 -6.97
N PRO A 197 6.95 14.54 -7.91
CA PRO A 197 5.48 14.61 -7.94
C PRO A 197 4.81 13.25 -8.08
N TYR A 198 5.40 12.35 -8.88
CA TYR A 198 4.92 10.98 -9.03
C TYR A 198 5.02 10.18 -7.72
N LEU A 199 6.14 10.30 -6.99
CA LEU A 199 6.32 9.63 -5.70
C LEU A 199 5.30 10.08 -4.66
N LEU A 200 4.99 11.38 -4.60
CA LEU A 200 3.94 11.90 -3.74
C LEU A 200 2.58 11.30 -4.10
N THR A 201 2.24 11.26 -5.38
CA THR A 201 0.99 10.67 -5.86
C THR A 201 0.92 9.17 -5.53
N GLN A 202 2.02 8.44 -5.69
CA GLN A 202 2.10 7.01 -5.34
C GLN A 202 1.98 6.78 -3.84
N PHE A 203 2.62 7.60 -3.02
CA PHE A 203 2.53 7.51 -1.56
C PHE A 203 1.08 7.68 -1.08
N ILE A 204 0.42 8.74 -1.56
CA ILE A 204 -0.99 8.99 -1.27
C ILE A 204 -1.88 7.86 -1.81
N GLY A 205 -1.61 7.39 -3.03
CA GLY A 205 -2.32 6.25 -3.64
C GLY A 205 -2.16 4.95 -2.83
N ASN A 206 -1.00 4.73 -2.22
CA ASN A 206 -0.77 3.56 -1.36
C ASN A 206 -1.47 3.67 0.00
N ILE A 207 -1.63 4.87 0.57
CA ILE A 207 -2.50 5.07 1.75
C ILE A 207 -3.93 4.60 1.45
N ASN A 208 -4.41 4.83 0.23
CA ASN A 208 -5.74 4.49 -0.23
C ASN A 208 -5.82 3.18 -1.05
N ASN A 209 -4.86 2.29 -0.88
CA ASN A 209 -4.78 1.07 -1.68
C ASN A 209 -5.71 -0.03 -1.16
N PHE A 210 -6.97 0.05 -1.56
CA PHE A 210 -8.00 -0.93 -1.20
C PHE A 210 -7.70 -2.31 -1.80
N ASN A 211 -7.38 -2.35 -3.10
CA ASN A 211 -7.37 -3.60 -3.86
C ASN A 211 -6.31 -4.59 -3.37
N VAL A 212 -5.09 -4.12 -3.09
CA VAL A 212 -3.99 -5.03 -2.71
C VAL A 212 -4.33 -5.73 -1.40
N ILE A 213 -4.76 -5.00 -0.39
CA ILE A 213 -5.08 -5.57 0.92
C ILE A 213 -6.31 -6.46 0.85
N TYR A 214 -7.41 -5.94 0.29
CA TYR A 214 -8.68 -6.67 0.24
C TYR A 214 -8.57 -7.99 -0.53
N LEU A 215 -7.90 -7.98 -1.69
CA LEU A 215 -7.79 -9.16 -2.56
C LEU A 215 -6.74 -10.18 -2.08
N LEU A 216 -5.69 -9.75 -1.37
CA LEU A 216 -4.66 -10.66 -0.86
C LEU A 216 -5.06 -11.32 0.45
N THR A 217 -5.45 -10.51 1.44
CA THR A 217 -5.65 -11.01 2.80
C THR A 217 -7.10 -11.42 3.07
N SER A 218 -8.07 -10.83 2.35
CA SER A 218 -9.51 -11.10 2.56
C SER A 218 -9.93 -10.94 4.04
N GLY A 219 -9.35 -9.97 4.74
CA GLY A 219 -9.64 -9.74 6.16
C GLY A 219 -8.92 -10.71 7.11
N ARG A 220 -7.71 -11.15 6.79
CA ARG A 220 -6.86 -11.99 7.65
C ARG A 220 -5.53 -11.30 7.98
N PRO A 221 -4.92 -11.59 9.14
CA PRO A 221 -5.49 -12.26 10.30
C PRO A 221 -6.41 -11.34 11.11
N ALA A 222 -7.46 -11.91 11.70
CA ALA A 222 -8.27 -11.21 12.69
C ALA A 222 -7.51 -11.09 14.00
N SER A 223 -7.70 -9.98 14.73
CA SER A 223 -7.14 -9.80 16.06
C SER A 223 -8.25 -9.46 17.06
N PRO A 224 -8.32 -10.14 18.21
CA PRO A 224 -9.28 -9.81 19.27
C PRO A 224 -9.14 -8.38 19.79
N ASP A 225 -7.91 -7.84 19.75
CA ASP A 225 -7.61 -6.50 20.25
C ASP A 225 -8.12 -5.36 19.34
N LEU A 226 -8.47 -5.69 18.08
CA LEU A 226 -8.94 -4.75 17.06
C LEU A 226 -10.45 -4.82 16.86
N VAL A 227 -11.19 -5.30 17.86
CA VAL A 227 -12.66 -5.34 17.85
C VAL A 227 -13.21 -4.05 18.42
N THR A 228 -14.03 -3.37 17.63
CA THR A 228 -14.74 -2.14 18.03
C THR A 228 -16.25 -2.34 17.98
N SER A 229 -17.03 -1.49 18.63
CA SER A 229 -18.51 -1.55 18.56
C SER A 229 -19.05 -1.36 17.15
N GLY A 230 -18.29 -0.75 16.25
CA GLY A 230 -18.65 -0.55 14.85
C GLY A 230 -18.20 -1.64 13.89
N GLY A 231 -17.45 -2.65 14.36
CA GLY A 231 -16.94 -3.72 13.54
C GLY A 231 -15.50 -4.12 13.90
N SER A 232 -15.09 -5.32 13.48
CA SER A 232 -13.73 -5.80 13.69
C SER A 232 -12.80 -5.33 12.57
N ALA A 233 -11.60 -4.88 12.95
CA ALA A 233 -10.51 -4.66 12.02
C ALA A 233 -9.59 -5.89 11.98
N THR A 234 -8.86 -6.02 10.90
CA THR A 234 -7.79 -7.02 10.77
C THR A 234 -6.42 -6.37 10.90
N THR A 235 -5.41 -7.15 11.23
CA THR A 235 -4.06 -6.61 11.43
C THR A 235 -3.39 -6.16 10.13
N THR A 236 -3.92 -6.52 8.98
CA THR A 236 -3.46 -6.06 7.65
C THR A 236 -4.32 -4.97 7.05
N ASP A 237 -5.44 -4.59 7.69
CA ASP A 237 -6.30 -3.53 7.19
C ASP A 237 -5.57 -2.18 7.14
N LEU A 238 -5.83 -1.46 6.05
CA LEU A 238 -5.53 -0.04 5.93
C LEU A 238 -6.76 0.77 6.35
N LEU A 239 -6.61 2.06 6.53
CA LEU A 239 -7.73 2.94 6.85
C LEU A 239 -8.90 2.80 5.88
N ILE A 240 -8.62 2.63 4.58
CA ILE A 240 -9.64 2.48 3.55
C ILE A 240 -10.36 1.13 3.61
N THR A 241 -9.66 0.02 3.89
CA THR A 241 -10.29 -1.30 4.00
C THR A 241 -11.07 -1.45 5.29
N TRP A 242 -10.56 -0.89 6.38
CA TRP A 242 -11.28 -0.85 7.65
C TRP A 242 -12.56 -0.01 7.54
N LEU A 243 -12.49 1.18 6.89
CA LEU A 243 -13.67 2.00 6.59
C LEU A 243 -14.72 1.22 5.80
N PHE A 244 -14.29 0.50 4.77
CA PHE A 244 -15.17 -0.35 3.98
C PHE A 244 -15.85 -1.40 4.85
N ASN A 245 -15.11 -2.09 5.71
CA ASN A 245 -15.63 -3.12 6.61
C ASN A 245 -16.67 -2.55 7.59
N ILE A 246 -16.43 -1.37 8.14
CA ILE A 246 -17.38 -0.69 9.05
C ILE A 246 -18.66 -0.28 8.32
N THR A 247 -18.54 0.20 7.10
CA THR A 247 -19.72 0.70 6.34
C THR A 247 -20.55 -0.40 5.72
N THR A 248 -19.95 -1.56 5.41
CA THR A 248 -20.64 -2.71 4.78
C THR A 248 -20.98 -3.82 5.77
N GLY A 249 -20.50 -3.74 7.02
CA GLY A 249 -20.76 -4.71 8.07
C GLY A 249 -22.24 -4.73 8.52
N ALA A 250 -22.63 -5.77 9.25
CA ALA A 250 -24.00 -5.99 9.73
C ALA A 250 -24.50 -4.87 10.66
N THR A 251 -23.59 -4.16 11.33
CA THR A 251 -23.85 -2.96 12.13
C THR A 251 -23.10 -1.80 11.50
N SER A 252 -23.67 -1.20 10.45
CA SER A 252 -23.05 -0.06 9.78
C SER A 252 -22.98 1.14 10.72
N ASN A 253 -21.76 1.47 11.15
CA ASN A 253 -21.48 2.66 11.93
C ASN A 253 -20.77 3.69 11.06
N TYR A 254 -21.44 4.80 10.78
CA TYR A 254 -20.92 5.84 9.89
C TYR A 254 -20.08 6.92 10.62
N LYS A 255 -19.99 6.89 11.95
CA LYS A 255 -19.20 7.86 12.73
C LYS A 255 -17.71 7.86 12.35
N PRO A 256 -17.04 6.69 12.20
CA PRO A 256 -15.64 6.65 11.80
C PRO A 256 -15.37 7.15 10.36
N VAL A 257 -16.38 7.27 9.52
CA VAL A 257 -16.24 7.76 8.13
C VAL A 257 -15.68 9.19 8.10
N SER A 258 -16.08 10.02 9.05
CA SER A 258 -15.59 11.40 9.16
C SER A 258 -14.08 11.48 9.39
N TYR A 259 -13.48 10.50 10.06
CA TYR A 259 -12.05 10.48 10.37
C TYR A 259 -11.17 10.18 9.15
N THR A 260 -11.67 9.36 8.24
CA THR A 260 -10.93 8.96 7.05
C THR A 260 -10.90 10.04 5.98
N HIS A 261 -11.89 10.95 5.96
CA HIS A 261 -11.91 12.09 5.04
C HIS A 261 -10.76 13.08 5.26
N LEU A 262 -10.15 13.10 6.44
CA LEU A 262 -8.95 13.91 6.70
C LEU A 262 -7.69 13.34 6.04
N THR A 263 -7.67 12.04 5.81
CA THR A 263 -6.50 11.32 5.26
C THR A 263 -6.61 11.07 3.75
N LEU A 264 -7.84 11.15 3.21
CA LEU A 264 -8.06 10.95 1.78
C LEU A 264 -7.85 12.27 1.03
N PRO A 265 -6.93 12.36 0.07
CA PRO A 265 -6.90 13.49 -0.84
C PRO A 265 -8.22 13.49 -1.61
N THR A 266 -9.02 14.52 -1.41
CA THR A 266 -10.24 14.74 -2.16
C THR A 266 -9.90 15.06 -3.62
N ASN A 267 -9.57 14.06 -4.40
CA ASN A 267 -9.56 14.13 -5.85
C ASN A 267 -10.99 13.93 -6.37
N SER A 268 -11.93 14.68 -5.86
CA SER A 268 -13.23 14.85 -6.48
C SER A 268 -13.17 16.03 -7.45
N ARG A 269 -12.50 15.84 -8.57
CA ARG A 269 -12.87 16.50 -9.82
C ARG A 269 -13.60 15.45 -10.65
N VAL A 270 -14.87 15.38 -10.49
CA VAL A 270 -15.86 15.03 -11.51
C VAL A 270 -16.75 16.24 -11.65
#